data_62ea470758addeaa404ae19c9719afa6
#
_entry.id   62ea470758addeaa404ae19c9719afa6
#
_cell.length_a   1.000
_cell.length_b   1.000
_cell.length_c   1.000
_cell.angle_alpha   90.00
_cell.angle_beta   90.00
_cell.angle_gamma   90.00
#
_symmetry.space_group_name_H-M   'P 1'
#
loop_
_entity.id
_entity.type
_entity.pdbx_description
1 polymer ?
#
loop_
_entity_poly.entity_id
_entity_poly.type
_entity_poly.pdbx_seq_one_letter_code
_entity_poly.pdbx_strand_id
1 'polypeptide(L)'
;MGQDSNWQIDDRVDDVFNNVVIPVFESLINDYDQVDGYEVKIVSDGPLILGIEKYSSIRIKHPGGLEMIICVYWVKNSERLIAENILLITHNKSFDIFSVTKEELASQVKFLSGLKT
;
A
#
# COMPACT_ATOMS: atom_id res chain seq x y z
N MET A 1 -4.35 14.84 -26.71
CA MET A 1 -5.66 14.89 -26.18
C MET A 1 -5.69 14.60 -24.70
N GLY A 2 -6.16 15.59 -23.90
CA GLY A 2 -6.08 15.49 -22.45
C GLY A 2 -6.92 14.38 -21.85
N GLN A 3 -8.02 14.02 -22.52
CA GLN A 3 -8.90 12.95 -22.06
C GLN A 3 -8.22 11.58 -22.09
N ASP A 4 -7.40 11.36 -23.12
CA ASP A 4 -6.69 10.08 -23.27
C ASP A 4 -5.68 9.89 -22.15
N SER A 5 -4.98 10.94 -21.74
CA SER A 5 -4.03 10.87 -20.63
C SER A 5 -4.70 10.51 -19.32
N ASN A 6 -5.82 11.15 -18.99
CA ASN A 6 -6.54 10.88 -17.75
C ASN A 6 -7.10 9.46 -17.74
N TRP A 7 -7.62 9.00 -18.86
CA TRP A 7 -8.12 7.65 -19.00
C TRP A 7 -7.03 6.60 -18.80
N GLN A 8 -5.84 6.86 -19.36
CA GLN A 8 -4.69 5.97 -19.19
C GLN A 8 -4.24 5.88 -17.73
N ILE A 9 -4.26 7.00 -17.01
CA ILE A 9 -3.91 7.01 -15.60
C ILE A 9 -4.91 6.19 -14.78
N ASP A 10 -6.20 6.38 -15.00
CA ASP A 10 -7.24 5.65 -14.27
C ASP A 10 -7.13 4.14 -14.50
N ASP A 11 -6.91 3.72 -15.76
CA ASP A 11 -6.70 2.32 -16.10
C ASP A 11 -5.46 1.76 -15.40
N ARG A 12 -4.37 2.53 -15.40
CA ARG A 12 -3.13 2.11 -14.76
C ARG A 12 -3.30 2.00 -13.26
N VAL A 13 -4.06 2.89 -12.63
CA VAL A 13 -4.34 2.84 -11.20
C VAL A 13 -5.04 1.53 -10.85
N ASP A 14 -6.09 1.17 -11.59
CA ASP A 14 -6.80 -0.07 -11.36
C ASP A 14 -5.89 -1.28 -11.55
N ASP A 15 -5.06 -1.27 -12.59
CA ASP A 15 -4.09 -2.32 -12.85
C ASP A 15 -3.09 -2.47 -11.70
N VAL A 16 -2.55 -1.35 -11.22
CA VAL A 16 -1.59 -1.37 -10.12
C VAL A 16 -2.22 -1.92 -8.84
N PHE A 17 -3.43 -1.49 -8.51
CA PHE A 17 -4.08 -2.00 -7.29
C PHE A 17 -4.39 -3.49 -7.41
N ASN A 18 -4.86 -3.95 -8.56
CA ASN A 18 -5.21 -5.35 -8.75
C ASN A 18 -3.99 -6.26 -8.90
N ASN A 19 -2.93 -5.79 -9.53
CA ASN A 19 -1.80 -6.64 -9.92
C ASN A 19 -0.49 -6.37 -9.17
N VAL A 20 -0.43 -5.31 -8.38
CA VAL A 20 0.75 -4.98 -7.56
C VAL A 20 0.37 -4.88 -6.08
N VAL A 21 -0.55 -3.99 -5.73
CA VAL A 21 -0.86 -3.69 -4.32
C VAL A 21 -1.49 -4.89 -3.62
N ILE A 22 -2.59 -5.40 -4.14
CA ILE A 22 -3.29 -6.52 -3.50
C ILE A 22 -2.42 -7.78 -3.48
N PRO A 23 -1.74 -8.17 -4.56
CA PRO A 23 -0.82 -9.32 -4.49
C PRO A 23 0.29 -9.16 -3.46
N VAL A 24 0.85 -7.96 -3.29
CA VAL A 24 1.85 -7.70 -2.25
C VAL A 24 1.25 -7.93 -0.86
N PHE A 25 0.05 -7.40 -0.61
CA PHE A 25 -0.63 -7.59 0.67
C PHE A 25 -0.94 -9.07 0.93
N GLU A 26 -1.45 -9.77 -0.07
CA GLU A 26 -1.74 -11.20 0.04
C GLU A 26 -0.50 -12.03 0.31
N SER A 27 0.62 -11.68 -0.33
CA SER A 27 1.90 -12.33 -0.10
C SER A 27 2.37 -12.15 1.35
N LEU A 28 2.23 -10.94 1.89
CA LEU A 28 2.59 -10.68 3.29
C LEU A 28 1.69 -11.45 4.25
N ILE A 29 0.40 -11.52 3.98
CA ILE A 29 -0.52 -12.31 4.79
C ILE A 29 -0.09 -13.76 4.81
N ASN A 30 0.23 -14.32 3.65
CA ASN A 30 0.67 -15.72 3.55
C ASN A 30 1.99 -15.96 4.27
N ASP A 31 2.94 -15.03 4.13
CA ASP A 31 4.26 -15.16 4.76
C ASP A 31 4.19 -15.20 6.29
N TYR A 32 3.23 -14.48 6.87
CA TYR A 32 3.13 -14.36 8.33
C TYR A 32 1.98 -15.17 8.94
N ASP A 33 1.19 -15.87 8.13
CA ASP A 33 0.05 -16.67 8.60
C ASP A 33 0.45 -17.74 9.60
N GLN A 34 1.63 -18.32 9.44
CA GLN A 34 2.14 -19.39 10.31
C GLN A 34 3.18 -18.90 11.31
N VAL A 35 3.41 -17.59 11.39
CA VAL A 35 4.41 -17.06 12.31
C VAL A 35 3.73 -16.62 13.61
N ASP A 36 4.12 -17.24 14.72
CA ASP A 36 3.50 -17.01 16.01
C ASP A 36 3.56 -15.56 16.44
N GLY A 37 2.41 -15.06 16.90
CA GLY A 37 2.29 -13.70 17.43
C GLY A 37 2.03 -12.63 16.39
N TYR A 38 2.15 -12.94 15.11
CA TYR A 38 1.81 -11.99 14.05
C TYR A 38 0.36 -12.15 13.62
N GLU A 39 -0.27 -11.02 13.33
CA GLU A 39 -1.60 -11.01 12.74
C GLU A 39 -1.57 -9.98 11.62
N VAL A 40 -1.76 -10.44 10.38
CA VAL A 40 -1.66 -9.60 9.19
C VAL A 40 -2.95 -9.73 8.39
N LYS A 41 -3.61 -8.61 8.12
CA LYS A 41 -4.86 -8.64 7.34
C LYS A 41 -5.11 -7.33 6.64
N ILE A 42 -5.86 -7.40 5.53
CA ILE A 42 -6.33 -6.22 4.83
C ILE A 42 -7.47 -5.60 5.64
N VAL A 43 -7.42 -4.29 5.81
CA VAL A 43 -8.41 -3.54 6.61
C VAL A 43 -8.95 -2.36 5.79
N SER A 44 -10.02 -1.76 6.26
CA SER A 44 -10.67 -0.64 5.58
C SER A 44 -10.22 0.74 6.06
N ASP A 45 -9.31 0.79 7.03
CA ASP A 45 -8.75 2.06 7.50
C ASP A 45 -8.08 2.80 6.35
N GLY A 46 -8.34 4.09 6.24
CA GLY A 46 -7.76 4.90 5.17
C GLY A 46 -7.04 6.12 5.71
N PRO A 47 -6.29 6.82 4.87
CA PRO A 47 -5.61 8.04 5.30
C PRO A 47 -6.61 9.18 5.51
N LEU A 48 -6.30 10.06 6.45
CA LEU A 48 -7.13 11.24 6.75
C LEU A 48 -6.73 12.41 5.85
N ILE A 49 -6.84 12.21 4.54
CA ILE A 49 -6.47 13.20 3.52
C ILE A 49 -7.62 13.36 2.54
N LEU A 50 -7.87 14.59 2.11
CA LEU A 50 -8.85 14.86 1.07
C LEU A 50 -8.26 14.52 -0.31
N GLY A 51 -9.12 14.12 -1.24
CA GLY A 51 -8.73 13.86 -2.62
C GLY A 51 -8.26 12.45 -2.90
N ILE A 52 -8.42 11.54 -1.94
CA ILE A 52 -8.09 10.12 -2.16
C ILE A 52 -9.20 9.49 -3.00
N GLU A 53 -8.82 8.94 -4.15
CA GLU A 53 -9.76 8.27 -5.06
C GLU A 53 -9.71 6.75 -4.90
N LYS A 54 -8.57 6.22 -4.51
CA LYS A 54 -8.42 4.78 -4.36
C LYS A 54 -7.37 4.48 -3.31
N TYR A 55 -7.65 3.52 -2.44
CA TYR A 55 -6.67 3.07 -1.44
C TYR A 55 -6.93 1.61 -1.05
N SER A 56 -5.90 1.02 -0.45
CA SER A 56 -6.01 -0.28 0.22
C SER A 56 -5.04 -0.27 1.39
N SER A 57 -5.42 -0.87 2.50
CA SER A 57 -4.64 -0.85 3.72
C SER A 57 -4.42 -2.25 4.26
N ILE A 58 -3.25 -2.46 4.88
CA ILE A 58 -2.90 -3.71 5.53
C ILE A 58 -2.52 -3.40 6.97
N ARG A 59 -3.09 -4.17 7.90
CA ARG A 59 -2.76 -4.07 9.31
C ARG A 59 -1.81 -5.19 9.69
N ILE A 60 -0.73 -4.83 10.36
CA ILE A 60 0.27 -5.77 10.83
C ILE A 60 0.40 -5.61 12.33
N LYS A 61 0.01 -6.65 13.06
CA LYS A 61 0.14 -6.71 14.50
C LYS A 61 1.31 -7.62 14.82
N HIS A 62 2.31 -7.06 15.49
CA HIS A 62 3.53 -7.78 15.87
C HIS A 62 3.35 -8.55 17.16
N PRO A 63 4.17 -9.56 17.43
CA PRO A 63 4.24 -10.17 18.76
C PRO A 63 4.51 -9.09 19.80
N GLY A 64 3.78 -9.12 20.91
CA GLY A 64 3.91 -8.10 21.95
C GLY A 64 2.91 -6.96 21.81
N GLY A 65 2.15 -6.92 20.73
CA GLY A 65 1.03 -6.00 20.58
C GLY A 65 1.28 -4.74 19.76
N LEU A 66 2.50 -4.52 19.27
CA LEU A 66 2.77 -3.38 18.38
C LEU A 66 1.95 -3.54 17.11
N GLU A 67 1.21 -2.50 16.74
CA GLU A 67 0.32 -2.52 15.59
C GLU A 67 0.70 -1.43 14.60
N MET A 68 0.76 -1.77 13.32
CA MET A 68 1.05 -0.84 12.24
C MET A 68 0.01 -0.99 11.14
N ILE A 69 -0.39 0.13 10.55
CA ILE A 69 -1.31 0.12 9.41
C ILE A 69 -0.65 0.87 8.27
N ILE A 70 -0.43 0.16 7.17
CA ILE A 70 0.17 0.74 5.97
C ILE A 70 -0.93 0.92 4.95
N CYS A 71 -1.15 2.16 4.53
CA CYS A 71 -2.10 2.49 3.49
C CYS A 71 -1.37 2.80 2.21
N VAL A 72 -1.76 2.15 1.13
CA VAL A 72 -1.29 2.46 -0.21
C VAL A 72 -2.42 3.18 -0.92
N TYR A 73 -2.18 4.39 -1.40
CA TYR A 73 -3.23 5.21 -1.96
C TYR A 73 -2.78 6.02 -3.16
N TRP A 74 -3.77 6.45 -3.93
CA TRP A 74 -3.60 7.29 -5.11
C TRP A 74 -4.47 8.53 -4.98
N VAL A 75 -3.89 9.68 -5.24
CA VAL A 75 -4.61 10.97 -5.27
C VAL A 75 -5.00 11.26 -6.71
N LYS A 76 -6.24 11.65 -6.92
CA LYS A 76 -6.78 11.92 -8.24
C LYS A 76 -5.89 12.91 -9.01
N ASN A 77 -5.67 12.62 -10.29
CA ASN A 77 -4.85 13.41 -11.22
C ASN A 77 -3.35 13.40 -10.90
N SER A 78 -2.92 12.52 -10.02
CA SER A 78 -1.51 12.31 -9.70
C SER A 78 -0.97 11.11 -10.49
N GLU A 79 0.34 11.12 -10.75
CA GLU A 79 1.03 9.95 -11.30
C GLU A 79 1.76 9.18 -10.21
N ARG A 80 1.47 9.46 -8.95
CA ARG A 80 2.17 8.89 -7.80
C ARG A 80 1.27 7.96 -7.00
N LEU A 81 1.84 6.81 -6.65
CA LEU A 81 1.27 5.88 -5.68
C LEU A 81 2.03 6.11 -4.37
N ILE A 82 1.32 6.27 -3.27
CA ILE A 82 1.95 6.57 -1.98
C ILE A 82 1.68 5.42 -1.02
N ALA A 83 2.75 4.93 -0.38
CA ALA A 83 2.65 3.98 0.73
C ALA A 83 3.00 4.72 2.01
N GLU A 84 2.11 4.69 2.99
CA GLU A 84 2.23 5.47 4.20
C GLU A 84 1.85 4.65 5.42
N ASN A 85 2.65 4.76 6.47
CA ASN A 85 2.27 4.24 7.77
C ASN A 85 1.36 5.28 8.43
N ILE A 86 0.04 5.00 8.49
CA ILE A 86 -0.92 5.99 8.93
C ILE A 86 -0.88 6.27 10.44
N LEU A 87 -0.18 5.43 11.20
CA LEU A 87 0.06 5.68 12.64
C LEU A 87 1.32 6.50 12.86
N LEU A 88 2.20 6.56 11.85
CA LEU A 88 3.44 7.32 11.85
C LEU A 88 3.51 8.11 10.55
N ILE A 89 2.71 9.14 10.44
CA ILE A 89 2.46 9.87 9.17
C ILE A 89 3.71 10.46 8.52
N THR A 90 4.81 10.56 9.26
CA THR A 90 6.09 11.00 8.70
C THR A 90 6.80 9.90 7.90
N HIS A 91 6.30 8.66 7.98
CA HIS A 91 6.91 7.51 7.32
C HIS A 91 6.09 7.16 6.08
N ASN A 92 6.54 7.66 4.94
CA ASN A 92 5.89 7.39 3.66
C ASN A 92 6.90 7.29 2.53
N LYS A 93 6.45 6.73 1.42
CA LYS A 93 7.24 6.60 0.20
C LYS A 93 6.31 6.76 -0.99
N SER A 94 6.74 7.49 -2.01
CA SER A 94 5.97 7.60 -3.25
C SER A 94 6.67 6.88 -4.39
N PHE A 95 5.86 6.33 -5.29
CA PHE A 95 6.30 5.57 -6.45
C PHE A 95 5.66 6.15 -7.70
N ASP A 96 6.36 6.04 -8.82
CA ASP A 96 5.77 6.33 -10.13
C ASP A 96 4.78 5.21 -10.45
N ILE A 97 3.52 5.57 -10.68
CA ILE A 97 2.45 4.57 -10.89
C ILE A 97 2.68 3.74 -12.15
N PHE A 98 3.43 4.26 -13.12
CA PHE A 98 3.69 3.56 -14.38
C PHE A 98 4.83 2.56 -14.29
N SER A 99 5.68 2.65 -13.27
CA SER A 99 6.87 1.81 -13.17
C SER A 99 7.02 1.04 -11.87
N VAL A 100 6.12 1.24 -10.89
CA VAL A 100 6.21 0.55 -9.61
C VAL A 100 6.11 -0.96 -9.79
N THR A 101 6.98 -1.70 -9.10
CA THR A 101 6.98 -3.17 -9.13
C THR A 101 6.53 -3.75 -7.79
N LYS A 102 6.13 -5.03 -7.82
CA LYS A 102 5.78 -5.76 -6.59
C LYS A 102 6.93 -5.76 -5.60
N GLU A 103 8.15 -5.98 -6.09
CA GLU A 103 9.36 -6.05 -5.26
C GLU A 103 9.62 -4.72 -4.54
N GLU A 104 9.50 -3.62 -5.27
CA GLU A 104 9.70 -2.29 -4.68
C GLU A 104 8.64 -2.00 -3.62
N LEU A 105 7.38 -2.26 -3.93
CA LEU A 105 6.29 -2.01 -3.00
C LEU A 105 6.40 -2.93 -1.77
N ALA A 106 6.65 -4.21 -1.98
CA ALA A 106 6.79 -5.17 -0.88
C ALA A 106 7.90 -4.78 0.08
N SER A 107 9.06 -4.40 -0.46
CA SER A 107 10.20 -3.96 0.34
C SER A 107 9.82 -2.74 1.20
N GLN A 108 9.12 -1.79 0.60
CA GLN A 108 8.76 -0.56 1.31
C GLN A 108 7.67 -0.80 2.36
N VAL A 109 6.68 -1.65 2.06
CA VAL A 109 5.64 -2.00 3.02
C VAL A 109 6.27 -2.69 4.24
N LYS A 110 7.21 -3.61 4.01
CA LYS A 110 7.94 -4.27 5.11
C LYS A 110 8.72 -3.25 5.95
N PHE A 111 9.43 -2.34 5.30
CA PHE A 111 10.18 -1.31 5.99
C PHE A 111 9.26 -0.42 6.83
N LEU A 112 8.17 0.08 6.24
CA LEU A 112 7.24 0.97 6.92
C LEU A 112 6.52 0.31 8.09
N SER A 113 6.32 -0.99 8.03
CA SER A 113 5.62 -1.75 9.06
C SER A 113 6.54 -2.36 10.11
N GLY A 114 7.85 -2.14 9.99
CA GLY A 114 8.81 -2.70 10.92
C GLY A 114 9.12 -4.17 10.73
N LEU A 115 8.68 -4.76 9.63
CA LEU A 115 9.02 -6.13 9.29
C LEU A 115 10.43 -6.21 8.73
N LYS A 116 11.11 -7.30 9.00
CA LYS A 116 12.45 -7.51 8.46
C LYS A 116 12.35 -7.94 6.99
N THR A 117 13.21 -7.37 6.19
CA THR A 117 13.29 -7.73 4.78
C THR A 117 14.27 -8.89 4.56
#